data_0af541eb5ad1b163e207f78533ec172f
#
_entry.id   0af541eb5ad1b163e207f78533ec172f
#
_cell.length_a   1.000
_cell.length_b   1.000
_cell.length_c   1.000
_cell.angle_alpha   90.00
_cell.angle_beta   90.00
_cell.angle_gamma   90.00
#
_symmetry.space_group_name_H-M   'P 1'
#
loop_
_entity.id
_entity.type
_entity.pdbx_description
1 polymer ?
#
loop_
_entity_poly.entity_id
_entity_poly.type
_entity_poly.pdbx_seq_one_letter_code
_entity_poly.pdbx_strand_id
1 'polypeptide(L)'
;SNAEEIMRYFKVSSVAEVSCVISNKREAGVFERAKSFDVPCVWLNKSYFESNEIVHYVNYLKPDLIVLAGFLLKIPQKLVQLFPNKIINIHPALLPKYGGKGMYGKHVHQAVKDSGDSHTGITIHYVNENYDEGGIIFQAQVGIDPTDDPDSIAQKIHKLEHKHFPEVINQILNK
;
A
#
# COMPACT_ATOMS: atom_id res chain seq x y z
N SER A 1 -9.44 5.84 3.57
CA SER A 1 -8.37 4.81 3.46
C SER A 1 -7.60 4.98 2.17
N ASN A 2 -6.37 4.47 2.10
CA ASN A 2 -5.55 4.57 0.88
C ASN A 2 -6.28 4.06 -0.36
N ALA A 3 -6.90 2.89 -0.29
CA ALA A 3 -7.66 2.35 -1.42
C ALA A 3 -8.80 3.28 -1.86
N GLU A 4 -9.50 3.91 -0.93
CA GLU A 4 -10.58 4.85 -1.23
C GLU A 4 -10.04 6.12 -1.91
N GLU A 5 -8.93 6.69 -1.41
CA GLU A 5 -8.33 7.88 -2.02
C GLU A 5 -7.80 7.58 -3.44
N ILE A 6 -7.24 6.39 -3.66
CA ILE A 6 -6.85 5.94 -5.00
C ILE A 6 -8.07 5.85 -5.92
N MET A 7 -9.14 5.17 -5.50
CA MET A 7 -10.37 5.08 -6.29
C MET A 7 -10.98 6.46 -6.58
N ARG A 8 -11.00 7.36 -5.59
CA ARG A 8 -11.49 8.73 -5.74
C ARG A 8 -10.67 9.51 -6.76
N TYR A 9 -9.35 9.42 -6.67
CA TYR A 9 -8.43 10.12 -7.58
C TYR A 9 -8.60 9.65 -9.03
N PHE A 10 -8.62 8.34 -9.24
CA PHE A 10 -8.70 7.78 -10.59
C PHE A 10 -10.12 7.75 -11.18
N LYS A 11 -11.16 8.00 -10.40
CA LYS A 11 -12.53 8.14 -10.93
C LYS A 11 -12.67 9.28 -11.95
N VAL A 12 -11.84 10.32 -11.81
CA VAL A 12 -11.87 11.52 -12.69
C VAL A 12 -10.60 11.65 -13.53
N SER A 13 -9.68 10.69 -13.44
CA SER A 13 -8.44 10.68 -14.20
C SER A 13 -8.65 10.08 -15.58
N SER A 14 -7.95 10.61 -16.58
CA SER A 14 -7.86 10.03 -17.93
C SER A 14 -6.64 9.11 -18.10
N VAL A 15 -5.81 8.96 -17.06
CA VAL A 15 -4.53 8.22 -17.13
C VAL A 15 -4.73 6.74 -16.86
N ALA A 16 -5.57 6.42 -15.87
CA ALA A 16 -5.80 5.04 -15.45
C ALA A 16 -7.15 4.91 -14.75
N GLU A 17 -7.57 3.67 -14.57
CA GLU A 17 -8.72 3.29 -13.76
C GLU A 17 -8.35 2.19 -12.77
N VAL A 18 -9.08 2.09 -11.66
CA VAL A 18 -8.97 0.96 -10.75
C VAL A 18 -9.84 -0.17 -11.27
N SER A 19 -9.23 -1.16 -11.90
CA SER A 19 -9.94 -2.27 -12.55
C SER A 19 -10.52 -3.29 -11.56
N CYS A 20 -9.86 -3.49 -10.42
CA CYS A 20 -10.32 -4.44 -9.40
C CYS A 20 -9.69 -4.16 -8.04
N VAL A 21 -10.43 -4.42 -6.98
CA VAL A 21 -9.94 -4.45 -5.59
C VAL A 21 -9.96 -5.90 -5.09
N ILE A 22 -8.83 -6.37 -4.58
CA ILE A 22 -8.69 -7.71 -4.01
C ILE A 22 -8.42 -7.58 -2.51
N SER A 23 -9.12 -8.36 -1.69
CA SER A 23 -8.84 -8.46 -0.25
C SER A 23 -8.84 -9.91 0.21
N ASN A 24 -7.94 -10.23 1.15
CA ASN A 24 -7.90 -11.53 1.81
C ASN A 24 -8.82 -11.61 3.05
N LYS A 25 -9.41 -10.50 3.45
CA LYS A 25 -10.39 -10.43 4.55
C LYS A 25 -11.79 -10.29 3.99
N ARG A 26 -12.67 -11.24 4.30
CA ARG A 26 -14.04 -11.29 3.76
C ARG A 26 -14.86 -10.05 4.13
N GLU A 27 -14.65 -9.53 5.33
CA GLU A 27 -15.40 -8.38 5.87
C GLU A 27 -14.58 -7.09 5.85
N ALA A 28 -13.67 -6.98 4.88
CA ALA A 28 -12.87 -5.76 4.75
C ALA A 28 -13.76 -4.59 4.30
N GLY A 29 -13.72 -3.49 5.04
CA GLY A 29 -14.47 -2.27 4.69
C GLY A 29 -14.11 -1.67 3.33
N VAL A 30 -13.08 -2.19 2.66
CA VAL A 30 -12.74 -1.79 1.30
C VAL A 30 -13.81 -2.21 0.29
N PHE A 31 -14.56 -3.29 0.53
CA PHE A 31 -15.61 -3.75 -0.40
C PHE A 31 -16.76 -2.75 -0.49
N GLU A 32 -17.22 -2.23 0.65
CA GLU A 32 -18.26 -1.19 0.66
C GLU A 32 -17.77 0.10 -0.03
N ARG A 33 -16.51 0.45 0.19
CA ARG A 33 -15.89 1.60 -0.48
C ARG A 33 -15.79 1.38 -1.99
N ALA A 34 -15.30 0.21 -2.44
CA ALA A 34 -15.18 -0.11 -3.86
C ALA A 34 -16.55 -0.04 -4.57
N LYS A 35 -17.60 -0.54 -3.91
CA LYS A 35 -18.98 -0.47 -4.41
C LYS A 35 -19.43 0.97 -4.65
N SER A 36 -19.08 1.93 -3.79
CA SER A 36 -19.46 3.34 -3.96
C SER A 36 -18.74 4.04 -5.13
N PHE A 37 -17.71 3.42 -5.67
CA PHE A 37 -16.98 3.87 -6.86
C PHE A 37 -17.25 3.01 -8.11
N ASP A 38 -18.17 2.02 -8.02
CA ASP A 38 -18.45 1.05 -9.07
C ASP A 38 -17.23 0.20 -9.47
N VAL A 39 -16.30 0.00 -8.53
CA VAL A 39 -15.08 -0.79 -8.76
C VAL A 39 -15.34 -2.25 -8.42
N PRO A 40 -15.10 -3.20 -9.34
CA PRO A 40 -15.16 -4.62 -9.08
C PRO A 40 -14.28 -5.02 -7.89
N CYS A 41 -14.78 -5.93 -7.06
CA CYS A 41 -14.01 -6.39 -5.91
C CYS A 41 -14.14 -7.89 -5.71
N VAL A 42 -13.06 -8.51 -5.24
CA VAL A 42 -12.97 -9.96 -5.07
C VAL A 42 -12.37 -10.29 -3.71
N TRP A 43 -13.00 -11.21 -3.01
CA TRP A 43 -12.44 -11.82 -1.83
C TRP A 43 -11.69 -13.10 -2.21
N LEU A 44 -10.40 -13.15 -1.86
CA LEU A 44 -9.56 -14.34 -2.00
C LEU A 44 -9.00 -14.70 -0.63
N ASN A 45 -9.29 -15.89 -0.13
CA ASN A 45 -8.79 -16.31 1.17
C ASN A 45 -7.25 -16.47 1.15
N LYS A 46 -6.65 -16.56 2.35
CA LYS A 46 -5.20 -16.69 2.49
C LYS A 46 -4.64 -17.88 1.72
N SER A 47 -5.30 -19.02 1.76
CA SER A 47 -4.86 -20.24 1.07
C SER A 47 -4.81 -20.04 -0.46
N TYR A 48 -5.81 -19.38 -1.03
CA TYR A 48 -5.81 -19.05 -2.46
C TYR A 48 -4.69 -18.07 -2.80
N PHE A 49 -4.49 -17.07 -1.94
CA PHE A 49 -3.45 -16.07 -2.14
C PHE A 49 -2.02 -16.66 -2.06
N GLU A 50 -1.80 -17.68 -1.21
CA GLU A 50 -0.53 -18.39 -1.07
C GLU A 50 -0.32 -19.49 -2.12
N SER A 51 -1.33 -19.80 -2.94
CA SER A 51 -1.26 -20.78 -4.02
C SER A 51 -0.79 -20.16 -5.34
N ASN A 52 -0.56 -21.02 -6.35
CA ASN A 52 -0.29 -20.54 -7.71
C ASN A 52 -1.51 -19.90 -8.39
N GLU A 53 -2.72 -20.14 -7.88
CA GLU A 53 -3.98 -19.64 -8.44
C GLU A 53 -4.01 -18.10 -8.47
N ILE A 54 -3.44 -17.44 -7.46
CA ILE A 54 -3.35 -15.97 -7.45
C ILE A 54 -2.52 -15.45 -8.64
N VAL A 55 -1.46 -16.17 -9.01
CA VAL A 55 -0.60 -15.77 -10.14
C VAL A 55 -1.39 -15.85 -11.44
N HIS A 56 -2.14 -16.93 -11.66
CA HIS A 56 -3.01 -17.08 -12.83
C HIS A 56 -4.11 -16.02 -12.86
N TYR A 57 -4.74 -15.76 -11.72
CA TYR A 57 -5.81 -14.78 -11.63
C TYR A 57 -5.32 -13.34 -11.92
N VAL A 58 -4.22 -12.93 -11.31
CA VAL A 58 -3.65 -11.59 -11.54
C VAL A 58 -3.14 -11.46 -12.99
N ASN A 59 -2.52 -12.52 -13.53
CA ASN A 59 -2.10 -12.52 -14.94
C ASN A 59 -3.29 -12.43 -15.91
N TYR A 60 -4.43 -13.03 -15.58
CA TYR A 60 -5.67 -12.89 -16.34
C TYR A 60 -6.19 -11.45 -16.36
N LEU A 61 -6.10 -10.75 -15.22
CA LEU A 61 -6.51 -9.33 -15.11
C LEU A 61 -5.60 -8.37 -15.89
N LYS A 62 -4.35 -8.77 -16.17
CA LYS A 62 -3.35 -7.99 -16.93
C LYS A 62 -3.18 -6.55 -16.41
N PRO A 63 -2.97 -6.33 -15.10
CA PRO A 63 -2.80 -4.98 -14.58
C PRO A 63 -1.49 -4.35 -15.07
N ASP A 64 -1.52 -3.06 -15.34
CA ASP A 64 -0.31 -2.27 -15.60
C ASP A 64 0.46 -2.02 -14.32
N LEU A 65 -0.25 -1.89 -13.19
CA LEU A 65 0.32 -1.69 -11.86
C LEU A 65 -0.50 -2.41 -10.80
N ILE A 66 0.16 -3.06 -9.86
CA ILE A 66 -0.42 -3.67 -8.66
C ILE A 66 -0.07 -2.79 -7.46
N VAL A 67 -1.07 -2.34 -6.73
CA VAL A 67 -0.90 -1.42 -5.61
C VAL A 67 -1.28 -2.11 -4.29
N LEU A 68 -0.33 -2.19 -3.36
CA LEU A 68 -0.59 -2.71 -2.03
C LEU A 68 -0.98 -1.55 -1.09
N ALA A 69 -2.22 -1.54 -0.65
CA ALA A 69 -2.79 -0.52 0.23
C ALA A 69 -3.24 -1.17 1.55
N GLY A 70 -2.33 -1.28 2.51
CA GLY A 70 -2.60 -1.96 3.79
C GLY A 70 -2.74 -3.49 3.66
N PHE A 71 -2.09 -4.08 2.67
CA PHE A 71 -2.04 -5.51 2.47
C PHE A 71 -0.86 -6.11 3.25
N LEU A 72 -1.11 -7.10 4.13
CA LEU A 72 -0.14 -7.57 5.11
C LEU A 72 0.46 -8.95 4.80
N LEU A 73 -0.10 -9.69 3.85
CA LEU A 73 0.48 -10.97 3.45
C LEU A 73 1.71 -10.73 2.57
N LYS A 74 2.68 -11.63 2.66
CA LYS A 74 3.82 -11.61 1.76
C LYS A 74 3.35 -11.90 0.33
N ILE A 75 3.78 -11.09 -0.62
CA ILE A 75 3.50 -11.33 -2.03
C ILE A 75 4.26 -12.58 -2.49
N PRO A 76 3.60 -13.53 -3.16
CA PRO A 76 4.27 -14.72 -3.69
C PRO A 76 5.40 -14.35 -4.65
N GLN A 77 6.54 -15.00 -4.50
CA GLN A 77 7.74 -14.75 -5.33
C GLN A 77 7.43 -14.83 -6.83
N LYS A 78 6.63 -15.80 -7.25
CA LYS A 78 6.21 -15.94 -8.66
C LYS A 78 5.46 -14.72 -9.18
N LEU A 79 4.65 -14.07 -8.32
CA LEU A 79 3.94 -12.86 -8.72
C LEU A 79 4.90 -11.68 -8.87
N VAL A 80 5.89 -11.55 -7.95
CA VAL A 80 6.95 -10.53 -8.07
C VAL A 80 7.74 -10.70 -9.35
N GLN A 81 8.10 -11.93 -9.70
CA GLN A 81 8.85 -12.24 -10.92
C GLN A 81 8.07 -12.00 -12.20
N LEU A 82 6.74 -12.23 -12.18
CA LEU A 82 5.88 -12.02 -13.34
C LEU A 82 5.59 -10.52 -13.58
N PHE A 83 5.60 -9.72 -12.53
CA PHE A 83 5.33 -8.28 -12.57
C PHE A 83 6.52 -7.44 -12.07
N PRO A 84 7.70 -7.53 -12.73
CA PRO A 84 8.90 -6.83 -12.30
C PRO A 84 8.69 -5.30 -12.36
N ASN A 85 8.95 -4.62 -11.23
CA ASN A 85 8.72 -3.17 -11.07
C ASN A 85 7.27 -2.70 -11.34
N LYS A 86 6.30 -3.62 -11.23
CA LYS A 86 4.87 -3.33 -11.38
C LYS A 86 4.07 -3.59 -10.10
N ILE A 87 4.72 -3.88 -9.00
CA ILE A 87 4.08 -4.01 -7.69
C ILE A 87 4.67 -2.95 -6.77
N ILE A 88 3.83 -2.10 -6.21
CA ILE A 88 4.25 -1.05 -5.29
C ILE A 88 3.53 -1.18 -3.95
N ASN A 89 4.21 -0.74 -2.89
CA ASN A 89 3.67 -0.69 -1.54
C ASN A 89 3.88 0.69 -0.94
N ILE A 90 3.01 1.07 0.00
CA ILE A 90 3.21 2.20 0.88
C ILE A 90 3.49 1.72 2.30
N HIS A 91 4.61 2.17 2.87
CA HIS A 91 5.03 1.86 4.23
C HIS A 91 4.95 3.12 5.10
N PRO A 92 4.36 3.05 6.32
CA PRO A 92 4.07 4.22 7.15
C PRO A 92 5.28 4.69 7.98
N ALA A 93 6.48 4.59 7.42
CA ALA A 93 7.72 5.13 7.99
C ALA A 93 8.75 5.46 6.90
N LEU A 94 9.85 6.11 7.29
CA LEU A 94 10.99 6.41 6.43
C LEU A 94 11.93 5.18 6.37
N LEU A 95 11.74 4.33 5.36
CA LEU A 95 12.63 3.18 5.15
C LEU A 95 14.08 3.64 4.93
N PRO A 96 15.07 2.83 5.39
CA PRO A 96 14.96 1.46 5.90
C PRO A 96 14.57 1.36 7.38
N LYS A 97 14.47 2.48 8.13
CA LYS A 97 14.03 2.43 9.52
C LYS A 97 12.58 1.91 9.60
N TYR A 98 12.30 1.12 10.64
CA TYR A 98 10.96 0.60 10.96
C TYR A 98 10.32 -0.22 9.83
N GLY A 99 11.13 -0.83 8.95
CA GLY A 99 10.69 -1.78 7.93
C GLY A 99 10.85 -3.24 8.36
N GLY A 100 10.35 -4.15 7.52
CA GLY A 100 10.54 -5.58 7.68
C GLY A 100 9.37 -6.32 8.36
N LYS A 101 9.56 -7.62 8.57
CA LYS A 101 8.52 -8.51 9.08
C LYS A 101 7.98 -8.06 10.44
N GLY A 102 6.66 -7.87 10.53
CA GLY A 102 5.97 -7.44 11.75
C GLY A 102 5.82 -5.92 11.91
N MET A 103 6.48 -5.13 11.07
CA MET A 103 6.41 -3.67 11.10
C MET A 103 5.26 -3.17 10.23
N TYR A 104 4.07 -3.05 10.82
CA TYR A 104 2.86 -2.54 10.17
C TYR A 104 1.91 -1.86 11.17
N GLY A 105 1.12 -0.91 10.69
CA GLY A 105 0.07 -0.23 11.47
C GLY A 105 0.60 0.34 12.77
N LYS A 106 -0.08 0.07 13.88
CA LYS A 106 0.28 0.61 15.22
C LYS A 106 1.69 0.23 15.69
N HIS A 107 2.22 -0.92 15.27
CA HIS A 107 3.58 -1.33 15.65
C HIS A 107 4.64 -0.35 15.15
N VAL A 108 4.48 0.16 13.92
CA VAL A 108 5.39 1.16 13.35
C VAL A 108 5.32 2.46 14.13
N HIS A 109 4.11 2.98 14.38
CA HIS A 109 3.93 4.25 15.08
C HIS A 109 4.42 4.19 16.53
N GLN A 110 4.22 3.06 17.19
CA GLN A 110 4.76 2.82 18.52
C GLN A 110 6.30 2.79 18.52
N ALA A 111 6.90 2.04 17.57
CA ALA A 111 8.36 1.98 17.45
C ALA A 111 8.98 3.35 17.14
N VAL A 112 8.34 4.15 16.30
CA VAL A 112 8.74 5.53 16.02
C VAL A 112 8.66 6.39 17.29
N LYS A 113 7.58 6.29 18.05
CA LYS A 113 7.44 7.03 19.32
C LYS A 113 8.51 6.63 20.34
N ASP A 114 8.74 5.32 20.49
CA ASP A 114 9.68 4.77 21.47
C ASP A 114 11.14 5.11 21.13
N SER A 115 11.45 5.33 19.86
CA SER A 115 12.81 5.70 19.42
C SER A 115 13.20 7.15 19.76
N GLY A 116 12.20 8.02 20.01
CA GLY A 116 12.44 9.44 20.23
C GLY A 116 12.83 10.20 18.95
N ASP A 117 12.61 9.63 17.76
CA ASP A 117 12.87 10.33 16.50
C ASP A 117 12.01 11.61 16.41
N SER A 118 12.59 12.71 15.97
CA SER A 118 11.90 13.99 15.79
C SER A 118 11.07 14.07 14.51
N HIS A 119 11.23 13.10 13.60
CA HIS A 119 10.53 13.03 12.32
C HIS A 119 10.18 11.60 11.99
N THR A 120 9.08 11.44 11.28
CA THR A 120 8.67 10.19 10.62
C THR A 120 8.16 10.53 9.22
N GLY A 121 7.59 9.57 8.51
CA GLY A 121 7.06 9.82 7.17
C GLY A 121 6.48 8.58 6.54
N ILE A 122 6.38 8.61 5.23
CA ILE A 122 5.95 7.51 4.39
C ILE A 122 7.04 7.14 3.40
N THR A 123 7.04 5.88 3.00
CA THR A 123 7.85 5.39 1.88
C THR A 123 6.97 4.64 0.90
N ILE A 124 6.96 5.07 -0.37
CA ILE A 124 6.40 4.31 -1.47
C ILE A 124 7.57 3.64 -2.18
N HIS A 125 7.50 2.32 -2.33
CA HIS A 125 8.60 1.52 -2.86
C HIS A 125 8.10 0.40 -3.76
N TYR A 126 8.95 -0.10 -4.64
CA TYR A 126 8.70 -1.34 -5.36
C TYR A 126 8.74 -2.53 -4.41
N VAL A 127 7.95 -3.54 -4.70
CA VAL A 127 7.93 -4.79 -3.94
C VAL A 127 8.89 -5.78 -4.57
N ASN A 128 9.76 -6.35 -3.75
CA ASN A 128 10.63 -7.46 -4.08
C ASN A 128 10.33 -8.70 -3.22
N GLU A 129 11.23 -9.66 -3.19
CA GLU A 129 11.06 -10.90 -2.43
C GLU A 129 11.17 -10.72 -0.90
N ASN A 130 11.67 -9.58 -0.44
CA ASN A 130 11.82 -9.26 0.97
C ASN A 130 10.80 -8.21 1.41
N TYR A 131 10.49 -8.17 2.71
CA TYR A 131 9.61 -7.13 3.24
C TYR A 131 10.34 -5.78 3.26
N ASP A 132 9.74 -4.77 2.65
CA ASP A 132 10.12 -3.35 2.70
C ASP A 132 11.56 -3.02 2.24
N GLU A 133 12.18 -3.91 1.42
CA GLU A 133 13.55 -3.76 0.92
C GLU A 133 13.63 -3.38 -0.57
N GLY A 134 12.50 -3.25 -1.24
CA GLY A 134 12.48 -2.88 -2.66
C GLY A 134 12.87 -1.42 -2.91
N GLY A 135 13.21 -1.09 -4.15
CA GLY A 135 13.67 0.24 -4.54
C GLY A 135 12.68 1.33 -4.16
N ILE A 136 13.15 2.37 -3.48
CA ILE A 136 12.35 3.53 -3.05
C ILE A 136 11.98 4.35 -4.27
N ILE A 137 10.67 4.67 -4.38
CA ILE A 137 10.11 5.52 -5.43
C ILE A 137 9.95 6.95 -4.90
N PHE A 138 9.40 7.08 -3.68
CA PHE A 138 9.08 8.37 -3.08
C PHE A 138 9.08 8.28 -1.56
N GLN A 139 9.51 9.36 -0.91
CA GLN A 139 9.37 9.55 0.53
C GLN A 139 8.86 10.95 0.84
N ALA A 140 8.00 11.05 1.86
CA ALA A 140 7.62 12.32 2.47
C ALA A 140 7.75 12.22 3.97
N GLN A 141 8.16 13.33 4.60
CA GLN A 141 8.39 13.35 6.05
C GLN A 141 7.47 14.35 6.75
N VAL A 142 7.25 14.12 8.04
CA VAL A 142 6.51 15.00 8.95
C VAL A 142 7.17 15.03 10.32
N GLY A 143 7.16 16.19 10.96
CA GLY A 143 7.67 16.35 12.33
C GLY A 143 6.81 15.66 13.37
N ILE A 144 7.47 15.10 14.38
CA ILE A 144 6.84 14.51 15.58
C ILE A 144 7.00 15.52 16.72
N ASP A 145 5.88 15.91 17.31
CA ASP A 145 5.88 16.70 18.53
C ASP A 145 6.17 15.77 19.73
N PRO A 146 6.93 16.21 20.75
CA PRO A 146 7.16 15.43 21.96
C PRO A 146 5.87 14.95 22.66
N THR A 147 4.76 15.66 22.47
CA THR A 147 3.44 15.32 22.99
C THR A 147 2.66 14.34 22.12
N ASP A 148 3.09 14.08 20.88
CA ASP A 148 2.41 13.12 20.00
C ASP A 148 2.44 11.71 20.64
N ASP A 149 1.29 11.07 20.64
CA ASP A 149 1.15 9.65 20.89
C ASP A 149 1.12 8.85 19.57
N PRO A 150 1.16 7.52 19.59
CA PRO A 150 1.13 6.71 18.37
C PRO A 150 -0.09 6.96 17.48
N ASP A 151 -1.25 7.30 18.05
CA ASP A 151 -2.46 7.57 17.29
C ASP A 151 -2.37 8.95 16.59
N SER A 152 -1.78 9.96 17.22
CA SER A 152 -1.47 11.27 16.63
C SER A 152 -0.47 11.12 15.46
N ILE A 153 0.57 10.31 15.66
CA ILE A 153 1.55 9.98 14.62
C ILE A 153 0.85 9.31 13.43
N ALA A 154 -0.02 8.31 13.69
CA ALA A 154 -0.79 7.65 12.65
C ALA A 154 -1.64 8.63 11.83
N GLN A 155 -2.29 9.60 12.47
CA GLN A 155 -3.09 10.61 11.77
C GLN A 155 -2.23 11.50 10.85
N LYS A 156 -1.02 11.89 11.29
CA LYS A 156 -0.07 12.64 10.45
C LYS A 156 0.37 11.81 9.24
N ILE A 157 0.67 10.53 9.45
CA ILE A 157 1.05 9.60 8.40
C ILE A 157 -0.10 9.40 7.38
N HIS A 158 -1.33 9.17 7.85
CA HIS A 158 -2.49 9.01 6.95
C HIS A 158 -2.70 10.22 6.04
N LYS A 159 -2.45 11.45 6.52
CA LYS A 159 -2.54 12.66 5.67
C LYS A 159 -1.51 12.64 4.55
N LEU A 160 -0.27 12.20 4.84
CA LEU A 160 0.76 12.06 3.82
C LEU A 160 0.42 10.95 2.81
N GLU A 161 -0.04 9.79 3.30
CA GLU A 161 -0.44 8.68 2.45
C GLU A 161 -1.55 9.09 1.48
N HIS A 162 -2.63 9.67 2.00
CA HIS A 162 -3.80 10.07 1.20
C HIS A 162 -3.45 11.11 0.14
N LYS A 163 -2.52 12.02 0.45
CA LYS A 163 -2.07 13.04 -0.49
C LYS A 163 -1.17 12.43 -1.58
N HIS A 164 -0.13 11.71 -1.18
CA HIS A 164 0.96 11.39 -2.09
C HIS A 164 0.78 10.06 -2.82
N PHE A 165 0.07 9.08 -2.25
CA PHE A 165 0.01 7.77 -2.88
C PHE A 165 -0.70 7.80 -4.25
N PRO A 166 -1.88 8.42 -4.41
CA PRO A 166 -2.50 8.55 -5.73
C PRO A 166 -1.66 9.36 -6.73
N GLU A 167 -0.99 10.42 -6.27
CA GLU A 167 -0.12 11.25 -7.10
C GLU A 167 1.06 10.45 -7.66
N VAL A 168 1.73 9.65 -6.81
CA VAL A 168 2.87 8.80 -7.22
C VAL A 168 2.42 7.70 -8.16
N ILE A 169 1.27 7.06 -7.92
CA ILE A 169 0.68 6.09 -8.85
C ILE A 169 0.47 6.73 -10.23
N ASN A 170 -0.12 7.91 -10.27
CA ASN A 170 -0.33 8.66 -11.50
C ASN A 170 0.99 8.99 -12.23
N GLN A 171 2.03 9.36 -11.50
CA GLN A 171 3.36 9.62 -12.07
C GLN A 171 4.02 8.35 -12.66
N ILE A 172 3.81 7.19 -12.03
CA ILE A 172 4.34 5.91 -12.53
C ILE A 172 3.66 5.53 -13.84
N LEU A 173 2.34 5.72 -13.94
CA LEU A 173 1.53 5.30 -15.10
C LEU A 173 1.60 6.30 -16.27
N ASN A 174 2.08 7.51 -16.06
CA ASN A 174 2.30 8.52 -17.09
C ASN A 174 3.68 8.46 -17.76
N LYS A 175 4.53 7.53 -17.38
CA LYS A 175 5.85 7.32 -18.01
C LYS A 175 5.74 6.38 -19.17
#